data_1262169bb6951b1b9ad69f25320aa0ad
#
_entry.id   1262169bb6951b1b9ad69f25320aa0ad
#
_cell.length_a   1.000
_cell.length_b   1.000
_cell.length_c   1.000
_cell.angle_alpha   90.00
_cell.angle_beta   90.00
_cell.angle_gamma   90.00
#
_symmetry.space_group_name_H-M   'P 1'
#
loop_
_entity.id
_entity.type
_entity.pdbx_description
1 polymer ?
#
loop_
_entity_poly.entity_id
_entity_poly.type
_entity_poly.pdbx_seq_one_letter_code
_entity_poly.pdbx_strand_id
1 'polypeptide(L)'
;MAKAYFVAGLAGSGKSYYSRKIAKELDLKIIDFDDNFNEFIAAHKDEYESLGSEKFLANYASTRYADLINRAVNELEKDVSVVIAAPFSKQMQDQKLWDELISPIKKFDSNPTLYWVVISDELRKKRLITRGEKRDAEKIKKIDEYISVSPAKKPLVEHILIQGDQR
;
A
#
# COMPACT_ATOMS: atom_id res chain seq x y z
N MET A 1 -11.69 16.03 15.28
CA MET A 1 -11.75 14.58 15.10
C MET A 1 -10.73 14.13 14.07
N ALA A 2 -9.98 13.11 14.38
CA ALA A 2 -8.98 12.55 13.48
C ALA A 2 -9.65 11.90 12.26
N LYS A 3 -9.03 12.04 11.09
CA LYS A 3 -9.49 11.49 9.83
C LYS A 3 -8.48 10.47 9.30
N ALA A 4 -8.98 9.50 8.55
CA ALA A 4 -8.16 8.49 7.91
C ALA A 4 -8.36 8.51 6.39
N TYR A 5 -7.25 8.53 5.67
CA TYR A 5 -7.22 8.46 4.21
C TYR A 5 -6.40 7.25 3.81
N PHE A 6 -6.84 6.55 2.78
CA PHE A 6 -6.11 5.42 2.22
C PHE A 6 -5.59 5.80 0.84
N VAL A 7 -4.35 5.47 0.55
CA VAL A 7 -3.76 5.63 -0.79
C VAL A 7 -3.31 4.28 -1.28
N ALA A 8 -4.00 3.76 -2.27
CA ALA A 8 -3.77 2.43 -2.83
C ALA A 8 -3.17 2.52 -4.23
N GLY A 9 -2.41 1.51 -4.59
CA GLY A 9 -1.83 1.38 -5.93
C GLY A 9 -0.73 0.36 -5.95
N LEU A 10 -0.44 -0.16 -7.14
CA LEU A 10 0.62 -1.15 -7.35
C LEU A 10 2.01 -0.52 -7.17
N ALA A 11 3.02 -1.37 -6.99
CA ALA A 11 4.41 -0.92 -6.96
C ALA A 11 4.73 -0.09 -8.21
N GLY A 12 5.35 1.07 -8.02
CA GLY A 12 5.67 1.98 -9.10
C GLY A 12 4.55 2.92 -9.55
N SER A 13 3.35 2.83 -8.95
CA SER A 13 2.20 3.66 -9.35
C SER A 13 2.30 5.12 -8.91
N GLY A 14 3.15 5.44 -7.92
CA GLY A 14 3.26 6.77 -7.36
C GLY A 14 2.59 6.96 -6.01
N LYS A 15 2.24 5.86 -5.31
CA LYS A 15 1.63 5.91 -3.97
C LYS A 15 2.39 6.82 -3.01
N SER A 16 3.70 6.66 -2.94
CA SER A 16 4.54 7.45 -2.01
C SER A 16 4.49 8.94 -2.33
N TYR A 17 4.53 9.29 -3.61
CA TYR A 17 4.43 10.68 -4.04
C TYR A 17 3.09 11.29 -3.63
N TYR A 18 1.98 10.62 -3.95
CA TYR A 18 0.64 11.15 -3.63
C TYR A 18 0.34 11.12 -2.15
N SER A 19 0.84 10.11 -1.41
CA SER A 19 0.72 10.06 0.05
C SER A 19 1.39 11.26 0.70
N ARG A 20 2.60 11.61 0.26
CA ARG A 20 3.30 12.81 0.76
C ARG A 20 2.57 14.09 0.39
N LYS A 21 2.06 14.18 -0.83
CA LYS A 21 1.31 15.35 -1.28
C LYS A 21 0.05 15.57 -0.44
N ILE A 22 -0.74 14.52 -0.26
CA ILE A 22 -1.98 14.57 0.53
C ILE A 22 -1.66 14.86 2.01
N ALA A 23 -0.63 14.22 2.56
CA ALA A 23 -0.19 14.43 3.94
C ALA A 23 0.18 15.89 4.19
N LYS A 24 0.88 16.50 3.26
CA LYS A 24 1.28 17.91 3.37
C LYS A 24 0.08 18.86 3.28
N GLU A 25 -0.82 18.59 2.33
CA GLU A 25 -2.02 19.44 2.12
C GLU A 25 -3.00 19.39 3.28
N LEU A 26 -3.17 18.23 3.89
CA LEU A 26 -4.17 17.98 4.92
C LEU A 26 -3.59 17.81 6.33
N ASP A 27 -2.29 17.99 6.49
CA ASP A 27 -1.58 17.80 7.77
C ASP A 27 -1.81 16.41 8.36
N LEU A 28 -1.39 15.38 7.62
CA LEU A 28 -1.58 13.98 8.00
C LEU A 28 -0.25 13.32 8.31
N LYS A 29 -0.27 12.33 9.20
CA LYS A 29 0.87 11.43 9.41
C LYS A 29 0.80 10.29 8.42
N ILE A 30 1.93 9.98 7.75
CA ILE A 30 2.01 8.89 6.79
C ILE A 30 2.26 7.58 7.51
N ILE A 31 1.44 6.57 7.24
CA ILE A 31 1.60 5.19 7.69
C ILE A 31 1.76 4.34 6.43
N ASP A 32 2.99 3.92 6.15
CA ASP A 32 3.32 3.21 4.91
C ASP A 32 3.56 1.74 5.18
N PHE A 33 2.96 0.89 4.37
CA PHE A 33 3.08 -0.57 4.43
C PHE A 33 4.53 -1.04 4.32
N ASP A 34 5.37 -0.31 3.58
CA ASP A 34 6.75 -0.70 3.31
C ASP A 34 7.77 -0.09 4.27
N ASP A 35 7.37 0.77 5.20
CA ASP A 35 8.30 1.46 6.11
C ASP A 35 9.16 0.51 6.93
N ASN A 36 8.63 -0.64 7.33
CA ASN A 36 9.34 -1.63 8.15
C ASN A 36 9.74 -2.89 7.37
N PHE A 37 9.76 -2.81 6.03
CA PHE A 37 10.01 -3.97 5.18
C PHE A 37 11.37 -4.63 5.47
N ASN A 38 12.43 -3.84 5.52
CA ASN A 38 13.78 -4.38 5.72
C ASN A 38 13.95 -5.02 7.10
N GLU A 39 13.42 -4.40 8.14
CA GLU A 39 13.45 -4.93 9.50
C GLU A 39 12.64 -6.22 9.59
N PHE A 40 11.50 -6.27 8.93
CA PHE A 40 10.65 -7.47 8.90
C PHE A 40 11.36 -8.64 8.22
N ILE A 41 11.99 -8.41 7.07
CA ILE A 41 12.77 -9.43 6.37
C ILE A 41 13.94 -9.90 7.25
N ALA A 42 14.66 -8.99 7.88
CA ALA A 42 15.78 -9.33 8.76
C ALA A 42 15.35 -10.19 9.95
N ALA A 43 14.20 -9.91 10.54
CA ALA A 43 13.65 -10.69 11.66
C ALA A 43 13.24 -12.11 11.26
N HIS A 44 12.97 -12.36 9.96
CA HIS A 44 12.52 -13.64 9.43
C HIS A 44 13.47 -14.16 8.34
N LYS A 45 14.75 -13.84 8.46
CA LYS A 45 15.76 -14.09 7.42
C LYS A 45 15.79 -15.53 6.92
N ASP A 46 15.84 -16.50 7.82
CA ASP A 46 15.95 -17.92 7.46
C ASP A 46 14.72 -18.40 6.68
N GLU A 47 13.54 -18.00 7.14
CA GLU A 47 12.29 -18.36 6.47
C GLU A 47 12.17 -17.69 5.11
N TYR A 48 12.57 -16.43 5.02
CA TYR A 48 12.57 -15.66 3.77
C TYR A 48 13.49 -16.32 2.73
N GLU A 49 14.70 -16.70 3.13
CA GLU A 49 15.66 -17.36 2.24
C GLU A 49 15.18 -18.75 1.82
N SER A 50 14.53 -19.48 2.73
CA SER A 50 14.02 -20.84 2.46
C SER A 50 12.83 -20.86 1.51
N LEU A 51 11.85 -19.96 1.72
CA LEU A 51 10.61 -19.92 0.94
C LEU A 51 10.71 -19.14 -0.36
N GLY A 52 11.63 -18.18 -0.41
CA GLY A 52 11.67 -17.18 -1.48
C GLY A 52 10.70 -16.03 -1.23
N SER A 53 10.95 -14.92 -1.89
CA SER A 53 10.24 -13.64 -1.69
C SER A 53 8.73 -13.78 -1.84
N GLU A 54 8.27 -14.37 -2.94
CA GLU A 54 6.84 -14.45 -3.26
C GLU A 54 6.04 -15.22 -2.22
N LYS A 55 6.48 -16.44 -1.86
CA LYS A 55 5.79 -17.28 -0.87
C LYS A 55 5.83 -16.67 0.52
N PHE A 56 6.99 -16.13 0.90
CA PHE A 56 7.15 -15.49 2.20
C PHE A 56 6.19 -14.32 2.37
N LEU A 57 6.15 -13.41 1.39
CA LEU A 57 5.29 -12.25 1.45
C LEU A 57 3.81 -12.62 1.41
N ALA A 58 3.44 -13.65 0.64
CA ALA A 58 2.07 -14.16 0.61
C ALA A 58 1.64 -14.71 1.98
N ASN A 59 2.53 -15.46 2.66
CA ASN A 59 2.25 -16.04 3.97
C ASN A 59 2.06 -14.97 5.06
N TYR A 60 2.76 -13.85 4.96
CA TYR A 60 2.74 -12.79 5.97
C TYR A 60 1.88 -11.59 5.59
N ALA A 61 1.20 -11.61 4.44
CA ALA A 61 0.39 -10.47 3.99
C ALA A 61 -0.66 -10.04 5.02
N SER A 62 -1.41 -10.99 5.56
CA SER A 62 -2.45 -10.72 6.58
C SER A 62 -1.86 -10.07 7.83
N THR A 63 -0.74 -10.60 8.34
CA THR A 63 -0.04 -10.07 9.51
C THR A 63 0.45 -8.65 9.26
N ARG A 64 1.00 -8.39 8.07
CA ARG A 64 1.53 -7.06 7.72
C ARG A 64 0.43 -6.03 7.57
N TYR A 65 -0.73 -6.41 7.01
CA TYR A 65 -1.88 -5.50 6.95
C TYR A 65 -2.47 -5.21 8.32
N ALA A 66 -2.54 -6.22 9.20
CA ALA A 66 -2.97 -6.01 10.58
C ALA A 66 -2.04 -5.02 11.31
N ASP A 67 -0.73 -5.17 11.14
CA ASP A 67 0.26 -4.26 11.70
C ASP A 67 0.08 -2.82 11.16
N LEU A 68 -0.14 -2.68 9.86
CA LEU A 68 -0.38 -1.38 9.21
C LEU A 68 -1.57 -0.67 9.85
N ILE A 69 -2.70 -1.36 9.98
CA ILE A 69 -3.91 -0.81 10.59
C ILE A 69 -3.69 -0.47 12.07
N ASN A 70 -2.99 -1.33 12.83
CA ASN A 70 -2.67 -1.06 14.24
C ASN A 70 -1.83 0.21 14.40
N ARG A 71 -0.84 0.42 13.53
CA ARG A 71 -0.02 1.64 13.54
C ARG A 71 -0.88 2.88 13.27
N ALA A 72 -1.82 2.79 12.34
CA ALA A 72 -2.76 3.87 12.05
C ALA A 72 -3.68 4.15 13.24
N VAL A 73 -4.24 3.11 13.85
CA VAL A 73 -5.12 3.23 15.03
C VAL A 73 -4.38 3.91 16.18
N ASN A 74 -3.13 3.56 16.42
CA ASN A 74 -2.32 4.17 17.48
C ASN A 74 -2.22 5.71 17.32
N GLU A 75 -2.10 6.18 16.09
CA GLU A 75 -2.06 7.62 15.83
C GLU A 75 -3.44 8.26 15.96
N LEU A 76 -4.48 7.60 15.45
CA LEU A 76 -5.85 8.09 15.55
C LEU A 76 -6.30 8.22 17.02
N GLU A 77 -5.86 7.32 17.89
CA GLU A 77 -6.14 7.38 19.33
C GLU A 77 -5.54 8.63 19.98
N LYS A 78 -4.48 9.18 19.40
CA LYS A 78 -3.86 10.44 19.84
C LYS A 78 -4.47 11.67 19.14
N ASP A 79 -5.58 11.48 18.44
CA ASP A 79 -6.25 12.52 17.63
C ASP A 79 -5.36 13.05 16.49
N VAL A 80 -4.50 12.18 15.93
CA VAL A 80 -3.65 12.49 14.79
C VAL A 80 -4.27 11.86 13.54
N SER A 81 -4.59 12.69 12.55
CA SER A 81 -5.11 12.22 11.26
C SER A 81 -3.99 11.55 10.45
N VAL A 82 -4.36 10.52 9.68
CA VAL A 82 -3.38 9.65 9.00
C VAL A 82 -3.71 9.48 7.52
N VAL A 83 -2.66 9.22 6.73
CA VAL A 83 -2.78 8.63 5.39
C VAL A 83 -2.08 7.28 5.42
N ILE A 84 -2.80 6.24 5.01
CA ILE A 84 -2.38 4.84 5.07
C ILE A 84 -2.12 4.38 3.64
N ALA A 85 -0.86 4.06 3.34
CA ALA A 85 -0.43 3.72 1.98
C ALA A 85 -0.03 2.27 1.88
N ALA A 86 -0.64 1.54 0.95
CA ALA A 86 -0.34 0.14 0.65
C ALA A 86 -0.95 -0.26 -0.70
N PRO A 87 -0.60 -1.44 -1.23
CA PRO A 87 -1.23 -1.91 -2.47
C PRO A 87 -2.72 -2.17 -2.35
N PHE A 88 -3.20 -2.79 -1.28
CA PHE A 88 -4.60 -3.14 -1.02
C PHE A 88 -5.26 -3.95 -2.16
N SER A 89 -4.47 -4.66 -2.98
CA SER A 89 -4.95 -5.28 -4.22
C SER A 89 -6.08 -6.28 -4.03
N LYS A 90 -6.02 -7.11 -2.99
CA LYS A 90 -7.09 -8.07 -2.67
C LYS A 90 -8.28 -7.39 -2.02
N GLN A 91 -8.01 -6.51 -1.08
CA GLN A 91 -9.05 -5.86 -0.27
C GLN A 91 -9.95 -4.97 -1.13
N MET A 92 -9.38 -4.29 -2.11
CA MET A 92 -10.16 -3.43 -3.01
C MET A 92 -11.07 -4.20 -3.96
N GLN A 93 -10.82 -5.49 -4.18
CA GLN A 93 -11.61 -6.33 -5.07
C GLN A 93 -12.72 -7.10 -4.36
N ASP A 94 -12.89 -6.89 -3.06
CA ASP A 94 -13.88 -7.62 -2.25
C ASP A 94 -14.39 -6.70 -1.14
N GLN A 95 -15.65 -6.29 -1.24
CA GLN A 95 -16.26 -5.35 -0.28
C GLN A 95 -16.16 -5.86 1.16
N LYS A 96 -16.35 -7.16 1.35
CA LYS A 96 -16.26 -7.75 2.69
C LYS A 96 -14.85 -7.64 3.28
N LEU A 97 -13.83 -7.95 2.46
CA LEU A 97 -12.42 -7.82 2.90
C LEU A 97 -12.07 -6.37 3.21
N TRP A 98 -12.55 -5.45 2.40
CA TRP A 98 -12.34 -4.02 2.63
C TRP A 98 -12.99 -3.57 3.94
N ASP A 99 -14.24 -3.94 4.15
CA ASP A 99 -14.98 -3.59 5.36
C ASP A 99 -14.32 -4.16 6.62
N GLU A 100 -13.82 -5.39 6.56
CA GLU A 100 -13.08 -6.02 7.66
C GLU A 100 -11.77 -5.26 7.95
N LEU A 101 -11.04 -4.88 6.89
CA LEU A 101 -9.77 -4.16 7.03
C LEU A 101 -9.96 -2.81 7.71
N ILE A 102 -10.95 -2.03 7.29
CA ILE A 102 -11.17 -0.68 7.80
C ILE A 102 -11.99 -0.63 9.09
N SER A 103 -12.52 -1.75 9.54
CA SER A 103 -13.39 -1.82 10.74
C SER A 103 -12.78 -1.11 11.97
N PRO A 104 -11.50 -1.33 12.33
CA PRO A 104 -10.90 -0.62 13.46
C PRO A 104 -10.78 0.89 13.26
N ILE A 105 -10.72 1.34 12.01
CA ILE A 105 -10.59 2.75 11.65
C ILE A 105 -11.93 3.48 11.79
N LYS A 106 -13.03 2.79 11.57
CA LYS A 106 -14.38 3.38 11.55
C LYS A 106 -14.82 3.99 12.88
N LYS A 107 -14.20 3.61 13.97
CA LYS A 107 -14.43 4.23 15.28
C LYS A 107 -14.01 5.71 15.31
N PHE A 108 -13.03 6.06 14.50
CA PHE A 108 -12.45 7.40 14.43
C PHE A 108 -13.00 8.19 13.24
N ASP A 109 -13.12 7.52 12.11
CA ASP A 109 -13.64 8.08 10.86
C ASP A 109 -14.59 7.05 10.24
N SER A 110 -15.89 7.31 10.31
CA SER A 110 -16.93 6.37 9.89
C SER A 110 -16.93 6.09 8.39
N ASN A 111 -16.35 6.99 7.59
CA ASN A 111 -16.29 6.85 6.14
C ASN A 111 -14.93 7.32 5.62
N PRO A 112 -13.85 6.55 5.88
CA PRO A 112 -12.51 6.93 5.43
C PRO A 112 -12.44 6.96 3.90
N THR A 113 -11.70 7.93 3.36
CA THR A 113 -11.56 8.12 1.93
C THR A 113 -10.48 7.20 1.37
N LEU A 114 -10.79 6.54 0.24
CA LEU A 114 -9.82 5.73 -0.49
C LEU A 114 -9.45 6.44 -1.80
N TYR A 115 -8.17 6.70 -1.98
CA TYR A 115 -7.60 7.15 -3.25
C TYR A 115 -6.92 5.97 -3.95
N TRP A 116 -7.23 5.75 -5.21
CA TRP A 116 -6.60 4.73 -6.02
C TRP A 116 -5.71 5.38 -7.08
N VAL A 117 -4.40 5.17 -6.97
CA VAL A 117 -3.40 5.73 -7.88
C VAL A 117 -3.11 4.72 -8.99
N VAL A 118 -3.29 5.13 -10.24
CA VAL A 118 -3.04 4.26 -11.40
C VAL A 118 -2.18 5.01 -12.43
N ILE A 119 -1.27 4.27 -13.06
CA ILE A 119 -0.44 4.76 -14.16
C ILE A 119 -0.37 3.68 -15.24
N SER A 120 0.13 4.06 -16.43
CA SER A 120 0.40 3.10 -17.50
C SER A 120 1.45 2.07 -17.08
N ASP A 121 1.39 0.88 -17.66
CA ASP A 121 2.35 -0.19 -17.40
C ASP A 121 3.78 0.24 -17.78
N GLU A 122 3.94 0.96 -18.86
CA GLU A 122 5.25 1.48 -19.31
C GLU A 122 5.88 2.41 -18.28
N LEU A 123 5.10 3.36 -17.77
CA LEU A 123 5.60 4.30 -16.76
C LEU A 123 5.87 3.59 -15.45
N ARG A 124 5.05 2.62 -15.07
CA ARG A 124 5.25 1.80 -13.88
C ARG A 124 6.57 1.03 -13.95
N LYS A 125 6.83 0.37 -15.08
CA LYS A 125 8.07 -0.34 -15.36
C LYS A 125 9.29 0.58 -15.22
N LYS A 126 9.23 1.75 -15.87
CA LYS A 126 10.31 2.75 -15.83
C LYS A 126 10.59 3.20 -14.39
N ARG A 127 9.56 3.49 -13.62
CA ARG A 127 9.69 3.94 -12.23
C ARG A 127 10.30 2.88 -11.33
N LEU A 128 9.89 1.61 -11.47
CA LEU A 128 10.45 0.50 -10.69
C LEU A 128 11.95 0.33 -10.96
N ILE A 129 12.35 0.35 -12.22
CA ILE A 129 13.76 0.21 -12.61
C ILE A 129 14.58 1.38 -12.09
N THR A 130 14.09 2.60 -12.27
CA THR A 130 14.78 3.83 -11.85
C THR A 130 14.93 3.90 -10.32
N ARG A 131 13.89 3.50 -9.59
CA ARG A 131 13.90 3.48 -8.13
C ARG A 131 14.91 2.48 -7.57
N GLY A 132 14.97 1.26 -8.15
CA GLY A 132 15.93 0.23 -7.79
C GLY A 132 15.95 -0.18 -6.33
N GLU A 133 14.80 -0.13 -5.63
CA GLU A 133 14.76 -0.49 -4.22
C GLU A 133 14.87 -1.99 -4.00
N LYS A 134 15.46 -2.38 -2.86
CA LYS A 134 15.69 -3.77 -2.50
C LYS A 134 14.40 -4.59 -2.50
N ARG A 135 13.29 -4.02 -2.03
CA ARG A 135 11.98 -4.69 -2.01
C ARG A 135 11.45 -5.04 -3.41
N ASP A 136 11.98 -4.37 -4.44
CA ASP A 136 11.60 -4.57 -5.84
C ASP A 136 12.56 -5.44 -6.63
N ALA A 137 13.63 -5.94 -6.01
CA ALA A 137 14.71 -6.67 -6.72
C ALA A 137 14.19 -7.83 -7.58
N GLU A 138 13.29 -8.66 -7.04
CA GLU A 138 12.70 -9.78 -7.77
C GLU A 138 11.80 -9.31 -8.91
N LYS A 139 11.07 -8.21 -8.71
CA LYS A 139 10.20 -7.61 -9.72
C LYS A 139 11.01 -7.04 -10.89
N ILE A 140 12.12 -6.37 -10.58
CA ILE A 140 13.02 -5.78 -11.60
C ILE A 140 13.69 -6.87 -12.42
N LYS A 141 14.10 -7.96 -11.79
CA LYS A 141 14.77 -9.09 -12.44
C LYS A 141 13.92 -9.71 -13.54
N LYS A 142 12.58 -9.75 -13.35
CA LYS A 142 11.62 -10.28 -14.32
C LYS A 142 10.52 -9.25 -14.58
N ILE A 143 10.92 -8.02 -14.90
CA ILE A 143 10.01 -6.88 -14.92
C ILE A 143 8.82 -7.06 -15.87
N ASP A 144 9.04 -7.57 -17.08
CA ASP A 144 7.97 -7.74 -18.05
C ASP A 144 6.96 -8.78 -17.60
N GLU A 145 7.43 -9.89 -17.02
CA GLU A 145 6.58 -10.92 -16.45
C GLU A 145 5.76 -10.36 -15.28
N TYR A 146 6.41 -9.64 -14.37
CA TYR A 146 5.74 -9.03 -13.24
C TYR A 146 4.61 -8.09 -13.67
N ILE A 147 4.89 -7.19 -14.63
CA ILE A 147 3.91 -6.23 -15.13
C ILE A 147 2.71 -6.96 -15.77
N SER A 148 2.96 -8.03 -16.54
CA SER A 148 1.90 -8.76 -17.23
C SER A 148 0.96 -9.52 -16.28
N VAL A 149 1.48 -10.03 -15.14
CA VAL A 149 0.70 -10.81 -14.17
C VAL A 149 0.10 -9.98 -13.04
N SER A 150 0.48 -8.72 -12.92
CA SER A 150 -0.05 -7.82 -11.89
C SER A 150 -0.62 -6.54 -12.51
N PRO A 151 -1.66 -6.66 -13.34
CA PRO A 151 -2.30 -5.49 -13.94
C PRO A 151 -3.05 -4.66 -12.90
N ALA A 152 -3.15 -3.36 -13.16
CA ALA A 152 -3.99 -2.48 -12.35
C ALA A 152 -5.45 -2.80 -12.59
N LYS A 153 -6.17 -3.24 -11.56
CA LYS A 153 -7.60 -3.56 -11.64
C LYS A 153 -8.40 -2.49 -10.91
N LYS A 154 -9.42 -1.96 -11.56
CA LYS A 154 -10.32 -1.00 -10.95
C LYS A 154 -10.92 -1.58 -9.66
N PRO A 155 -10.86 -0.86 -8.52
CA PRO A 155 -11.48 -1.32 -7.29
C PRO A 155 -13.00 -1.50 -7.41
N LEU A 156 -13.53 -2.51 -6.73
CA LEU A 156 -14.99 -2.70 -6.59
C LEU A 156 -15.55 -1.85 -5.46
N VAL A 157 -14.71 -1.40 -4.53
CA VAL A 157 -15.12 -0.55 -3.42
C VAL A 157 -15.10 0.92 -3.84
N GLU A 158 -15.83 1.76 -3.12
CA GLU A 158 -15.86 3.20 -3.39
C GLU A 158 -14.47 3.81 -3.28
N HIS A 159 -14.10 4.62 -4.27
CA HIS A 159 -12.77 5.21 -4.33
C HIS A 159 -12.75 6.48 -5.18
N ILE A 160 -11.70 7.27 -5.01
CA ILE A 160 -11.38 8.43 -5.85
C ILE A 160 -10.17 8.07 -6.70
N LEU A 161 -10.30 8.20 -8.02
CA LEU A 161 -9.22 7.89 -8.95
C LEU A 161 -8.19 9.02 -8.97
N ILE A 162 -6.91 8.66 -8.86
CA ILE A 162 -5.80 9.56 -9.13
C ILE A 162 -5.04 9.05 -10.35
N GLN A 163 -4.99 9.86 -11.42
CA GLN A 163 -4.24 9.52 -12.62
C GLN A 163 -2.78 9.95 -12.46
N GLY A 164 -1.93 8.98 -12.14
CA GLY A 164 -0.54 9.22 -11.77
C GLY A 164 0.38 9.61 -12.92
N ASP A 165 -0.05 9.40 -14.18
CA ASP A 165 0.73 9.77 -15.36
C ASP A 165 0.93 11.30 -15.49
N GLN A 166 0.06 12.07 -14.87
CA GLN A 166 0.07 13.54 -14.92
C GLN A 166 0.92 14.21 -13.85
N ARG A 167 1.60 13.45 -13.08
CA ARG A 167 2.47 13.91 -12.00
C ARG A 167 3.65 14.74 -12.50
#